data_f9deca50e2dcd7b8a098ca158b5c916d
#
_entry.id   f9deca50e2dcd7b8a098ca158b5c916d
#
_cell.length_a   1.000
_cell.length_b   1.000
_cell.length_c   1.000
_cell.angle_alpha   90.00
_cell.angle_beta   90.00
_cell.angle_gamma   90.00
#
_symmetry.space_group_name_H-M   'P 1'
#
loop_
_entity.id
_entity.type
_entity.pdbx_description
1 polymer ?
#
loop_
_entity_poly.entity_id
_entity_poly.type
_entity_poly.pdbx_seq_one_letter_code
_entity_poly.pdbx_strand_id
1 'polypeptide(L)'
;MFSLLSKLTPPLSKTALHLPKSFSTTTPQPQNTTSAAAILTDLILTSTNPKSLTQSLLSPSINWTPLLVDTILKQLWNHGPKALQFFHLLLHNHPTYIHSVSSFDHAIDIAARLRHYATVFTLLHRMRSLRLHPTPKTFAIIAERYVAAGKPDKALKIFLSMHEHGCFQDLHSFNTILDVLCKAKRVEKACNFFKVLRGKFKADVISYNIIANGWCLIKRTNMALETLKEMVEKGLTPNLTTYNIMLKGYFRAGQIEEGWKFFLEMKKRKCEIDVVTYTTVVHGLGVAGEIKRARKVFDEMVREGVLPSVATYNALIQVLCKKDCVENAILVFEEMLRKGYVPNSTTYNVVIRGLCHKEQMDRAIEFMDKMRDDECGPNVQTYNIVIRYFCDAGEIEKGLELFQKMSCGDCLPNLDTYNILIGAMFVRKKPDDLVVAGKLLIEMVDRGFMPRRLTFNRVLDGLLLTGNQGFAKGILRLQSRCGRLPRQFKL
;
A
#
# COMPACT_ATOMS: atom_id res chain seq x y z
N MET A 1 -1.19 -33.51 14.38
CA MET A 1 -1.78 -32.33 13.73
C MET A 1 -3.32 -32.40 13.72
N PHE A 2 -3.92 -33.43 13.15
CA PHE A 2 -5.39 -33.58 13.04
C PHE A 2 -6.11 -33.85 14.36
N SER A 3 -5.47 -34.46 15.39
CA SER A 3 -6.07 -34.69 16.70
C SER A 3 -6.37 -33.42 17.51
N LEU A 4 -5.69 -32.31 17.18
CA LEU A 4 -5.92 -31.01 17.82
C LEU A 4 -7.15 -30.30 17.25
N LEU A 5 -7.40 -30.44 15.96
CA LEU A 5 -8.62 -29.94 15.34
C LEU A 5 -9.85 -30.73 15.80
N SER A 6 -9.70 -31.98 16.28
CA SER A 6 -10.81 -32.78 16.80
C SER A 6 -11.41 -32.27 18.12
N LYS A 7 -10.66 -31.44 18.85
CA LYS A 7 -11.11 -30.77 20.09
C LYS A 7 -11.73 -29.40 19.87
N LEU A 8 -11.83 -28.92 18.60
CA LEU A 8 -12.01 -27.51 18.26
C LEU A 8 -13.41 -27.08 17.83
N THR A 9 -14.44 -27.92 17.84
CA THR A 9 -15.77 -27.47 17.42
C THR A 9 -16.90 -28.03 18.30
N PRO A 10 -17.65 -27.15 19.00
CA PRO A 10 -19.09 -27.33 19.12
C PRO A 10 -19.80 -26.82 17.86
N PRO A 11 -20.98 -27.33 17.48
CA PRO A 11 -21.73 -26.85 16.32
C PRO A 11 -22.18 -25.42 16.53
N LEU A 12 -21.90 -24.53 15.56
CA LEU A 12 -22.35 -23.15 15.55
C LEU A 12 -23.89 -23.12 15.49
N SER A 13 -24.51 -22.65 16.55
CA SER A 13 -25.92 -22.31 16.57
C SER A 13 -26.18 -21.10 15.67
N LYS A 14 -27.18 -21.20 14.82
CA LYS A 14 -27.71 -20.14 13.98
C LYS A 14 -28.23 -18.99 14.86
N THR A 15 -27.48 -17.94 15.02
CA THR A 15 -28.00 -16.63 15.44
C THR A 15 -27.83 -15.65 14.30
N ALA A 16 -28.95 -15.38 13.64
CA ALA A 16 -29.08 -14.31 12.65
C ALA A 16 -28.92 -12.97 13.37
N LEU A 17 -27.84 -12.27 13.10
CA LEU A 17 -27.65 -10.88 13.49
C LEU A 17 -28.35 -9.98 12.49
N HIS A 18 -29.49 -9.42 12.90
CA HIS A 18 -30.12 -8.29 12.24
C HIS A 18 -29.20 -7.05 12.27
N LEU A 19 -28.76 -6.61 11.11
CA LEU A 19 -28.10 -5.32 10.95
C LEU A 19 -29.17 -4.19 11.03
N PRO A 20 -28.94 -3.14 11.81
CA PRO A 20 -29.84 -2.00 11.81
C PRO A 20 -29.66 -1.16 10.52
N LYS A 21 -30.80 -0.76 9.97
CA LYS A 21 -30.91 0.10 8.77
C LYS A 21 -30.23 1.45 9.03
N SER A 22 -29.41 1.87 8.06
CA SER A 22 -28.73 3.14 8.00
C SER A 22 -29.70 4.34 8.09
N PHE A 23 -29.45 5.24 9.02
CA PHE A 23 -30.00 6.59 9.01
C PHE A 23 -29.29 7.41 7.92
N SER A 24 -30.08 7.94 7.00
CA SER A 24 -29.64 8.91 6.00
C SER A 24 -29.50 10.29 6.66
N THR A 25 -28.29 10.73 6.90
CA THR A 25 -27.98 12.13 7.15
C THR A 25 -27.53 12.77 5.84
N THR A 26 -28.30 13.71 5.35
CA THR A 26 -27.96 14.61 4.24
C THR A 26 -26.72 15.42 4.57
N THR A 27 -25.60 15.09 3.96
CA THR A 27 -24.37 15.89 3.96
C THR A 27 -24.31 16.78 2.72
N PRO A 28 -23.83 18.03 2.82
CA PRO A 28 -23.74 18.94 1.67
C PRO A 28 -22.70 18.44 0.65
N GLN A 29 -22.97 18.74 -0.63
CA GLN A 29 -22.30 18.24 -1.83
C GLN A 29 -20.77 18.35 -1.83
N PRO A 30 -20.03 17.26 -2.16
CA PRO A 30 -18.56 17.21 -2.17
C PRO A 30 -17.89 17.86 -3.40
N GLN A 31 -18.62 18.31 -4.41
CA GLN A 31 -18.04 18.77 -5.68
C GLN A 31 -17.28 20.11 -5.60
N ASN A 32 -17.69 21.06 -4.75
CA ASN A 32 -17.02 22.37 -4.65
C ASN A 32 -15.69 22.35 -3.86
N THR A 33 -15.53 21.45 -2.91
CA THR A 33 -14.31 21.36 -2.07
C THR A 33 -13.13 20.74 -2.81
N THR A 34 -13.38 19.83 -3.73
CA THR A 34 -12.32 19.15 -4.51
C THR A 34 -11.68 20.10 -5.53
N SER A 35 -12.48 20.94 -6.19
CA SER A 35 -11.98 21.95 -7.13
C SER A 35 -11.17 23.04 -6.42
N ALA A 36 -11.64 23.56 -5.28
CA ALA A 36 -10.92 24.55 -4.48
C ALA A 36 -9.59 23.98 -3.93
N ALA A 37 -9.60 22.71 -3.48
CA ALA A 37 -8.40 22.05 -3.00
C ALA A 37 -7.35 21.90 -4.12
N ALA A 38 -7.75 21.57 -5.35
CA ALA A 38 -6.85 21.45 -6.49
C ALA A 38 -6.17 22.78 -6.83
N ILE A 39 -6.94 23.87 -6.91
CA ILE A 39 -6.42 25.21 -7.18
C ILE A 39 -5.41 25.65 -6.11
N LEU A 40 -5.76 25.45 -4.84
CA LEU A 40 -4.87 25.82 -3.72
C LEU A 40 -3.62 24.94 -3.68
N THR A 41 -3.76 23.65 -4.01
CA THR A 41 -2.61 22.73 -4.09
C THR A 41 -1.65 23.16 -5.20
N ASP A 42 -2.15 23.53 -6.38
CA ASP A 42 -1.33 24.03 -7.48
C ASP A 42 -0.63 25.35 -7.09
N LEU A 43 -1.34 26.27 -6.46
CA LEU A 43 -0.76 27.50 -5.92
C LEU A 43 0.40 27.22 -4.95
N ILE A 44 0.26 26.25 -4.05
CA ILE A 44 1.31 25.86 -3.10
C ILE A 44 2.50 25.23 -3.83
N LEU A 45 2.24 24.45 -4.87
CA LEU A 45 3.28 23.77 -5.65
C LEU A 45 4.05 24.71 -6.56
N THR A 46 3.40 25.70 -7.17
CA THR A 46 4.01 26.64 -8.12
C THR A 46 4.68 27.83 -7.46
N SER A 47 4.25 28.21 -6.25
CA SER A 47 4.81 29.35 -5.54
C SER A 47 6.29 29.14 -5.17
N THR A 48 7.13 30.08 -5.62
CA THR A 48 8.56 30.12 -5.29
C THR A 48 8.87 31.09 -4.15
N ASN A 49 7.99 32.09 -3.91
CA ASN A 49 8.20 33.13 -2.90
C ASN A 49 7.35 32.85 -1.65
N PRO A 50 7.96 32.56 -0.47
CA PRO A 50 7.22 32.27 0.76
C PRO A 50 6.29 33.40 1.22
N LYS A 51 6.68 34.69 0.99
CA LYS A 51 5.87 35.84 1.42
C LYS A 51 4.59 35.97 0.60
N SER A 52 4.68 35.84 -0.72
CA SER A 52 3.50 35.90 -1.60
C SER A 52 2.55 34.74 -1.33
N LEU A 53 3.08 33.54 -1.11
CA LEU A 53 2.27 32.38 -0.72
C LEU A 53 1.52 32.64 0.59
N THR A 54 2.19 33.22 1.58
CA THR A 54 1.56 33.55 2.87
C THR A 54 0.40 34.53 2.68
N GLN A 55 0.58 35.59 1.89
CA GLN A 55 -0.48 36.57 1.61
C GLN A 55 -1.67 35.93 0.88
N SER A 56 -1.40 35.11 -0.12
CA SER A 56 -2.47 34.43 -0.88
C SER A 56 -3.27 33.46 -0.01
N LEU A 57 -2.62 32.68 0.84
CA LEU A 57 -3.28 31.70 1.71
C LEU A 57 -3.99 32.31 2.92
N LEU A 58 -3.59 33.51 3.35
CA LEU A 58 -4.25 34.24 4.44
C LEU A 58 -5.36 35.20 3.94
N SER A 59 -5.66 35.16 2.65
CA SER A 59 -6.74 35.98 2.08
C SER A 59 -8.08 35.66 2.76
N PRO A 60 -8.88 36.69 3.12
CA PRO A 60 -10.20 36.50 3.72
C PRO A 60 -11.21 35.77 2.81
N SER A 61 -10.91 35.67 1.52
CA SER A 61 -11.74 34.95 0.54
C SER A 61 -11.74 33.44 0.69
N ILE A 62 -10.77 32.89 1.44
CA ILE A 62 -10.63 31.43 1.62
C ILE A 62 -11.29 31.03 2.94
N ASN A 63 -12.36 30.27 2.86
CA ASN A 63 -12.97 29.66 4.03
C ASN A 63 -12.28 28.34 4.38
N TRP A 64 -11.37 28.38 5.35
CA TRP A 64 -10.62 27.20 5.79
C TRP A 64 -11.49 26.26 6.62
N THR A 65 -11.73 25.07 6.09
CA THR A 65 -12.42 23.98 6.80
C THR A 65 -11.46 22.81 7.02
N PRO A 66 -11.66 22.00 8.08
CA PRO A 66 -10.84 20.81 8.29
C PRO A 66 -10.80 19.87 7.07
N LEU A 67 -11.92 19.70 6.39
CA LEU A 67 -12.03 18.87 5.20
C LEU A 67 -11.17 19.39 4.03
N LEU A 68 -11.18 20.72 3.80
CA LEU A 68 -10.36 21.35 2.76
C LEU A 68 -8.86 21.15 3.05
N VAL A 69 -8.44 21.41 4.30
CA VAL A 69 -7.05 21.24 4.71
C VAL A 69 -6.59 19.78 4.61
N ASP A 70 -7.41 18.83 5.05
CA ASP A 70 -7.10 17.40 4.94
C ASP A 70 -6.99 16.96 3.47
N THR A 71 -7.84 17.50 2.58
CA THR A 71 -7.78 17.21 1.14
C THR A 71 -6.50 17.76 0.52
N ILE A 72 -6.11 19.00 0.84
CA ILE A 72 -4.85 19.60 0.38
C ILE A 72 -3.65 18.81 0.90
N LEU A 73 -3.61 18.44 2.18
CA LEU A 73 -2.51 17.64 2.75
C LEU A 73 -2.40 16.26 2.08
N LYS A 74 -3.53 15.64 1.70
CA LYS A 74 -3.53 14.39 0.92
C LYS A 74 -3.00 14.60 -0.50
N GLN A 75 -3.38 15.67 -1.18
CA GLN A 75 -2.87 16.00 -2.52
C GLN A 75 -1.37 16.34 -2.48
N LEU A 76 -0.91 17.03 -1.43
CA LEU A 76 0.50 17.35 -1.20
C LEU A 76 1.31 16.17 -0.61
N TRP A 77 0.74 14.96 -0.57
CA TRP A 77 1.38 13.79 0.03
C TRP A 77 2.81 13.54 -0.47
N ASN A 78 3.03 13.68 -1.78
CA ASN A 78 4.34 13.50 -2.39
C ASN A 78 5.28 14.70 -2.24
N HIS A 79 4.76 15.85 -1.79
CA HIS A 79 5.46 17.12 -1.61
C HIS A 79 5.64 17.47 -0.13
N GLY A 80 6.11 16.51 0.66
CA GLY A 80 6.16 16.58 2.12
C GLY A 80 6.68 17.89 2.72
N PRO A 81 7.80 18.47 2.27
CA PRO A 81 8.28 19.75 2.78
C PRO A 81 7.29 20.90 2.57
N LYS A 82 6.67 21.01 1.38
CA LYS A 82 5.64 22.02 1.08
C LYS A 82 4.36 21.79 1.87
N ALA A 83 3.97 20.53 2.06
CA ALA A 83 2.83 20.17 2.89
C ALA A 83 3.01 20.60 4.35
N LEU A 84 4.19 20.35 4.94
CA LEU A 84 4.50 20.80 6.29
C LEU A 84 4.59 22.32 6.39
N GLN A 85 5.16 23.00 5.39
CA GLN A 85 5.20 24.46 5.31
C GLN A 85 3.79 25.04 5.30
N PHE A 86 2.90 24.51 4.45
CA PHE A 86 1.49 24.88 4.39
C PHE A 86 0.79 24.67 5.75
N PHE A 87 0.96 23.50 6.35
CA PHE A 87 0.37 23.19 7.67
C PHE A 87 0.83 24.18 8.75
N HIS A 88 2.15 24.43 8.84
CA HIS A 88 2.70 25.35 9.82
C HIS A 88 2.27 26.81 9.57
N LEU A 89 2.12 27.21 8.30
CA LEU A 89 1.65 28.54 7.94
C LEU A 89 0.25 28.80 8.52
N LEU A 90 -0.68 27.88 8.29
CA LEU A 90 -2.03 28.01 8.85
C LEU A 90 -2.03 27.93 10.39
N LEU A 91 -1.21 27.04 10.96
CA LEU A 91 -1.12 26.84 12.42
C LEU A 91 -0.67 28.11 13.17
N HIS A 92 0.22 28.91 12.57
CA HIS A 92 0.84 30.06 13.25
C HIS A 92 0.22 31.40 12.85
N ASN A 93 -0.26 31.54 11.62
CA ASN A 93 -0.61 32.85 11.07
C ASN A 93 -2.11 33.04 10.83
N HIS A 94 -2.93 31.97 10.87
CA HIS A 94 -4.37 32.15 10.65
C HIS A 94 -5.07 32.49 11.97
N PRO A 95 -5.82 33.62 12.05
CA PRO A 95 -6.32 34.12 13.32
C PRO A 95 -7.47 33.27 13.92
N THR A 96 -8.29 32.65 13.09
CA THR A 96 -9.52 31.97 13.51
C THR A 96 -9.57 30.48 13.22
N TYR A 97 -8.72 29.96 12.30
CA TYR A 97 -8.71 28.55 11.95
C TYR A 97 -7.86 27.73 12.90
N ILE A 98 -8.43 26.65 13.41
CA ILE A 98 -7.74 25.67 14.26
C ILE A 98 -7.75 24.32 13.53
N HIS A 99 -6.58 23.71 13.37
CA HIS A 99 -6.46 22.38 12.78
C HIS A 99 -7.20 21.32 13.57
N SER A 100 -7.82 20.38 12.87
CA SER A 100 -8.43 19.19 13.44
C SER A 100 -7.37 18.15 13.83
N VAL A 101 -7.75 17.17 14.65
CA VAL A 101 -6.92 16.00 14.96
C VAL A 101 -6.51 15.26 13.67
N SER A 102 -7.41 15.14 12.69
CA SER A 102 -7.12 14.52 11.38
C SER A 102 -6.04 15.29 10.62
N SER A 103 -6.09 16.63 10.61
CA SER A 103 -5.07 17.46 9.95
C SER A 103 -3.70 17.30 10.62
N PHE A 104 -3.67 17.20 11.95
CA PHE A 104 -2.44 16.87 12.70
C PHE A 104 -1.94 15.46 12.35
N ASP A 105 -2.82 14.45 12.25
CA ASP A 105 -2.44 13.09 11.86
C ASP A 105 -1.76 13.07 10.48
N HIS A 106 -2.28 13.81 9.50
CA HIS A 106 -1.66 13.96 8.19
C HIS A 106 -0.29 14.64 8.27
N ALA A 107 -0.15 15.72 9.03
CA ALA A 107 1.12 16.42 9.20
C ALA A 107 2.16 15.55 9.93
N ILE A 108 1.75 14.81 10.96
CA ILE A 108 2.58 13.85 11.70
C ILE A 108 3.05 12.73 10.78
N ASP A 109 2.16 12.19 9.95
CA ASP A 109 2.49 11.14 9.01
C ASP A 109 3.53 11.61 7.96
N ILE A 110 3.35 12.81 7.40
CA ILE A 110 4.29 13.43 6.48
C ILE A 110 5.64 13.67 7.15
N ALA A 111 5.67 14.26 8.36
CA ALA A 111 6.90 14.52 9.11
C ALA A 111 7.65 13.22 9.45
N ALA A 112 6.93 12.19 9.90
CA ALA A 112 7.51 10.90 10.25
C ALA A 112 8.05 10.15 9.01
N ARG A 113 7.37 10.26 7.85
CA ARG A 113 7.84 9.75 6.56
C ARG A 113 9.15 10.42 6.12
N LEU A 114 9.27 11.72 6.32
CA LEU A 114 10.50 12.48 6.08
C LEU A 114 11.59 12.20 7.15
N ARG A 115 11.28 11.37 8.16
CA ARG A 115 12.14 11.07 9.31
C ARG A 115 12.46 12.29 10.20
N HIS A 116 11.64 13.34 10.13
CA HIS A 116 11.72 14.53 10.98
C HIS A 116 11.03 14.25 12.32
N TYR A 117 11.56 13.33 13.11
CA TYR A 117 10.93 12.90 14.36
C TYR A 117 10.87 13.99 15.41
N ALA A 118 11.79 14.96 15.41
CA ALA A 118 11.70 16.15 16.28
C ALA A 118 10.40 16.92 15.98
N THR A 119 10.08 17.16 14.72
CA THR A 119 8.83 17.81 14.29
C THR A 119 7.60 17.00 14.72
N VAL A 120 7.64 15.65 14.66
CA VAL A 120 6.55 14.79 15.13
C VAL A 120 6.24 15.07 16.60
N PHE A 121 7.26 15.11 17.46
CA PHE A 121 7.06 15.38 18.90
C PHE A 121 6.62 16.83 19.16
N THR A 122 7.14 17.80 18.40
CA THR A 122 6.68 19.19 18.45
C THR A 122 5.18 19.29 18.09
N LEU A 123 4.72 18.57 17.06
CA LEU A 123 3.31 18.53 16.68
C LEU A 123 2.44 17.89 17.75
N LEU A 124 2.87 16.77 18.35
CA LEU A 124 2.17 16.15 19.48
C LEU A 124 2.04 17.10 20.67
N HIS A 125 3.12 17.81 20.99
CA HIS A 125 3.11 18.83 22.06
C HIS A 125 2.16 19.98 21.73
N ARG A 126 2.16 20.44 20.47
CA ARG A 126 1.26 21.50 20.00
C ARG A 126 -0.21 21.09 20.05
N MET A 127 -0.55 19.84 19.68
CA MET A 127 -1.91 19.31 19.87
C MET A 127 -2.36 19.48 21.31
N ARG A 128 -1.52 19.09 22.26
CA ARG A 128 -1.83 19.22 23.70
C ARG A 128 -2.03 20.67 24.11
N SER A 129 -1.20 21.60 23.64
CA SER A 129 -1.35 23.04 23.94
C SER A 129 -2.64 23.64 23.41
N LEU A 130 -3.19 23.06 22.31
CA LEU A 130 -4.48 23.42 21.73
C LEU A 130 -5.66 22.64 22.33
N ARG A 131 -5.45 21.88 23.40
CA ARG A 131 -6.44 20.99 24.04
C ARG A 131 -6.99 19.91 23.07
N LEU A 132 -6.24 19.57 22.03
CA LEU A 132 -6.54 18.47 21.15
C LEU A 132 -5.84 17.20 21.69
N HIS A 133 -6.59 16.11 21.84
CA HIS A 133 -6.03 14.86 22.35
C HIS A 133 -5.62 13.96 21.17
N PRO A 134 -4.34 13.52 21.12
CA PRO A 134 -3.94 12.48 20.19
C PRO A 134 -4.77 11.21 20.36
N THR A 135 -5.11 10.54 19.28
CA THR A 135 -5.91 9.32 19.29
C THR A 135 -5.01 8.07 19.15
N PRO A 136 -5.51 6.86 19.43
CA PRO A 136 -4.77 5.63 19.13
C PRO A 136 -4.29 5.56 17.66
N LYS A 137 -5.05 6.15 16.72
CA LYS A 137 -4.66 6.26 15.30
C LYS A 137 -3.40 7.12 15.12
N THR A 138 -3.26 8.22 15.83
CA THR A 138 -2.07 9.07 15.79
C THR A 138 -0.81 8.26 16.15
N PHE A 139 -0.90 7.45 17.21
CA PHE A 139 0.21 6.60 17.65
C PHE A 139 0.47 5.42 16.72
N ALA A 140 -0.58 4.85 16.10
CA ALA A 140 -0.45 3.83 15.06
C ALA A 140 0.37 4.36 13.86
N ILE A 141 0.05 5.57 13.37
CA ILE A 141 0.79 6.24 12.29
C ILE A 141 2.27 6.39 12.66
N ILE A 142 2.59 6.91 13.84
CA ILE A 142 3.97 7.09 14.29
C ILE A 142 4.70 5.75 14.39
N ALA A 143 4.05 4.72 14.94
CA ALA A 143 4.61 3.39 15.09
C ALA A 143 4.90 2.74 13.72
N GLU A 144 3.97 2.82 12.77
CA GLU A 144 4.16 2.34 11.40
C GLU A 144 5.39 2.98 10.74
N ARG A 145 5.54 4.30 10.88
CA ARG A 145 6.70 5.03 10.31
C ARG A 145 8.01 4.68 10.99
N TYR A 146 8.02 4.45 12.31
CA TYR A 146 9.22 3.95 12.99
C TYR A 146 9.60 2.54 12.52
N VAL A 147 8.62 1.65 12.37
CA VAL A 147 8.87 0.29 11.88
C VAL A 147 9.35 0.30 10.43
N ALA A 148 8.73 1.11 9.56
CA ALA A 148 9.17 1.32 8.18
C ALA A 148 10.59 1.92 8.09
N ALA A 149 11.00 2.73 9.08
CA ALA A 149 12.35 3.26 9.19
C ALA A 149 13.36 2.25 9.80
N GLY A 150 12.95 1.00 10.07
CA GLY A 150 13.79 -0.03 10.67
C GLY A 150 14.02 0.12 12.17
N LYS A 151 13.19 0.89 12.88
CA LYS A 151 13.30 1.20 14.31
C LYS A 151 12.13 0.64 15.13
N PRO A 152 11.88 -0.69 15.15
CA PRO A 152 10.71 -1.27 15.83
C PRO A 152 10.70 -1.03 17.34
N ASP A 153 11.88 -0.93 17.98
CA ASP A 153 11.95 -0.66 19.42
C ASP A 153 11.43 0.73 19.77
N LYS A 154 11.60 1.73 18.88
CA LYS A 154 11.01 3.04 19.05
C LYS A 154 9.49 3.02 18.89
N ALA A 155 8.96 2.18 17.98
CA ALA A 155 7.53 1.98 17.84
C ALA A 155 6.91 1.39 19.12
N LEU A 156 7.56 0.41 19.75
CA LEU A 156 7.12 -0.14 21.04
C LEU A 156 7.17 0.89 22.15
N LYS A 157 8.24 1.72 22.21
CA LYS A 157 8.35 2.80 23.20
C LYS A 157 7.22 3.81 23.04
N ILE A 158 6.88 4.22 21.83
CA ILE A 158 5.77 5.15 21.56
C ILE A 158 4.44 4.55 22.03
N PHE A 159 4.17 3.27 21.79
CA PHE A 159 2.98 2.61 22.31
C PHE A 159 2.95 2.65 23.84
N LEU A 160 4.06 2.35 24.51
CA LEU A 160 4.13 2.34 25.96
C LEU A 160 3.98 3.74 26.56
N SER A 161 4.42 4.80 25.86
CA SER A 161 4.33 6.21 26.32
C SER A 161 3.03 6.92 25.90
N MET A 162 2.05 6.24 25.32
CA MET A 162 0.77 6.86 24.90
C MET A 162 0.10 7.65 26.05
N HIS A 163 0.15 7.11 27.27
CA HIS A 163 -0.44 7.73 28.45
C HIS A 163 0.20 9.10 28.81
N GLU A 164 1.50 9.28 28.54
CA GLU A 164 2.22 10.55 28.76
C GLU A 164 1.66 11.68 27.89
N HIS A 165 1.02 11.30 26.79
CA HIS A 165 0.38 12.22 25.84
C HIS A 165 -1.15 12.30 26.00
N GLY A 166 -1.70 11.74 27.09
CA GLY A 166 -3.13 11.76 27.38
C GLY A 166 -3.97 10.76 26.58
N CYS A 167 -3.34 9.75 25.98
CA CYS A 167 -4.01 8.67 25.23
C CYS A 167 -3.79 7.34 25.96
N PHE A 168 -4.88 6.66 26.35
CA PHE A 168 -4.78 5.38 27.04
C PHE A 168 -4.66 4.22 26.05
N GLN A 169 -3.88 3.22 26.45
CA GLN A 169 -3.73 1.97 25.71
C GLN A 169 -4.95 1.09 25.95
N ASP A 170 -5.50 0.56 24.88
CA ASP A 170 -6.58 -0.42 24.87
C ASP A 170 -6.20 -1.67 24.06
N LEU A 171 -7.08 -2.67 24.03
CA LEU A 171 -6.87 -3.89 23.25
C LEU A 171 -6.72 -3.58 21.76
N HIS A 172 -7.45 -2.58 21.24
CA HIS A 172 -7.37 -2.20 19.81
C HIS A 172 -5.98 -1.63 19.46
N SER A 173 -5.46 -0.70 20.24
CA SER A 173 -4.12 -0.14 20.05
C SER A 173 -3.02 -1.19 20.25
N PHE A 174 -3.22 -2.13 21.19
CA PHE A 174 -2.32 -3.27 21.37
C PHE A 174 -2.33 -4.19 20.14
N ASN A 175 -3.50 -4.54 19.61
CA ASN A 175 -3.61 -5.33 18.37
C ASN A 175 -3.00 -4.59 17.18
N THR A 176 -3.16 -3.27 17.09
CA THR A 176 -2.57 -2.44 16.02
C THR A 176 -1.04 -2.50 16.03
N ILE A 177 -0.39 -2.33 17.19
CA ILE A 177 1.10 -2.39 17.24
C ILE A 177 1.62 -3.79 16.92
N LEU A 178 0.93 -4.85 17.34
CA LEU A 178 1.26 -6.23 16.98
C LEU A 178 1.18 -6.44 15.46
N ASP A 179 0.11 -5.97 14.82
CA ASP A 179 -0.10 -6.09 13.38
C ASP A 179 0.97 -5.32 12.57
N VAL A 180 1.30 -4.11 12.99
CA VAL A 180 2.37 -3.30 12.39
C VAL A 180 3.71 -4.02 12.43
N LEU A 181 4.07 -4.62 13.55
CA LEU A 181 5.31 -5.39 13.69
C LEU A 181 5.30 -6.66 12.83
N CYS A 182 4.19 -7.38 12.80
CA CYS A 182 4.01 -8.60 12.02
C CYS A 182 4.11 -8.33 10.51
N LYS A 183 3.43 -7.28 10.00
CA LYS A 183 3.49 -6.85 8.60
C LYS A 183 4.89 -6.44 8.16
N ALA A 184 5.65 -5.84 9.06
CA ALA A 184 7.06 -5.50 8.82
C ALA A 184 8.03 -6.68 9.01
N LYS A 185 7.52 -7.91 9.15
CA LYS A 185 8.29 -9.14 9.36
C LYS A 185 9.14 -9.15 10.66
N ARG A 186 8.74 -8.34 11.66
CA ARG A 186 9.36 -8.32 13.00
C ARG A 186 8.58 -9.20 13.98
N VAL A 187 8.21 -10.40 13.52
CA VAL A 187 7.26 -11.29 14.19
C VAL A 187 7.75 -11.76 15.54
N GLU A 188 9.05 -12.07 15.68
CA GLU A 188 9.64 -12.49 16.97
C GLU A 188 9.49 -11.40 18.04
N LYS A 189 9.74 -10.11 17.66
CA LYS A 189 9.51 -8.98 18.57
C LYS A 189 8.04 -8.83 18.92
N ALA A 190 7.14 -8.97 17.94
CA ALA A 190 5.70 -8.92 18.17
C ALA A 190 5.26 -10.03 19.12
N CYS A 191 5.74 -11.27 18.93
CA CYS A 191 5.42 -12.42 19.75
C CYS A 191 5.91 -12.26 21.20
N ASN A 192 7.14 -11.78 21.39
CA ASN A 192 7.67 -11.51 22.73
C ASN A 192 6.86 -10.42 23.44
N PHE A 193 6.54 -9.34 22.75
CA PHE A 193 5.71 -8.27 23.29
C PHE A 193 4.29 -8.75 23.61
N PHE A 194 3.70 -9.57 22.75
CA PHE A 194 2.42 -10.21 22.98
C PHE A 194 2.44 -11.08 24.23
N LYS A 195 3.43 -11.97 24.40
CA LYS A 195 3.54 -12.87 25.55
C LYS A 195 3.60 -12.11 26.88
N VAL A 196 4.28 -10.96 26.91
CA VAL A 196 4.40 -10.13 28.11
C VAL A 196 3.10 -9.43 28.48
N LEU A 197 2.38 -8.90 27.47
CA LEU A 197 1.25 -8.00 27.72
C LEU A 197 -0.14 -8.60 27.48
N ARG A 198 -0.24 -9.81 26.91
CA ARG A 198 -1.53 -10.46 26.59
C ARG A 198 -2.48 -10.61 27.77
N GLY A 199 -1.94 -10.76 28.99
CA GLY A 199 -2.74 -10.82 30.22
C GLY A 199 -3.29 -9.45 30.61
N LYS A 200 -2.49 -8.40 30.48
CA LYS A 200 -2.89 -7.01 30.77
C LYS A 200 -4.05 -6.57 29.87
N PHE A 201 -3.98 -6.86 28.57
CA PHE A 201 -4.97 -6.43 27.59
C PHE A 201 -6.07 -7.48 27.33
N LYS A 202 -6.08 -8.61 28.06
CA LYS A 202 -7.04 -9.72 27.85
C LYS A 202 -7.12 -10.10 26.37
N ALA A 203 -6.00 -10.53 25.81
CA ALA A 203 -5.88 -10.88 24.39
C ALA A 203 -7.02 -11.79 23.91
N ASP A 204 -7.61 -11.45 22.79
CA ASP A 204 -8.74 -12.10 22.16
C ASP A 204 -8.34 -12.93 20.92
N VAL A 205 -9.33 -13.50 20.24
CA VAL A 205 -9.15 -14.24 18.97
C VAL A 205 -8.40 -13.40 17.93
N ILE A 206 -8.66 -12.08 17.88
CA ILE A 206 -8.01 -11.18 16.92
C ILE A 206 -6.52 -11.06 17.23
N SER A 207 -6.16 -10.92 18.52
CA SER A 207 -4.76 -10.84 18.97
C SER A 207 -3.96 -12.09 18.54
N TYR A 208 -4.51 -13.29 18.78
CA TYR A 208 -3.88 -14.56 18.38
C TYR A 208 -3.80 -14.70 16.85
N ASN A 209 -4.84 -14.30 16.13
CA ASN A 209 -4.86 -14.31 14.67
C ASN A 209 -3.78 -13.38 14.07
N ILE A 210 -3.52 -12.23 14.67
CA ILE A 210 -2.46 -11.31 14.23
C ILE A 210 -1.09 -11.98 14.35
N ILE A 211 -0.79 -12.62 15.48
CA ILE A 211 0.49 -13.31 15.70
C ILE A 211 0.63 -14.51 14.77
N ALA A 212 -0.42 -15.34 14.65
CA ALA A 212 -0.42 -16.49 13.73
C ALA A 212 -0.21 -16.04 12.27
N ASN A 213 -0.90 -14.96 11.83
CA ASN A 213 -0.68 -14.38 10.51
C ASN A 213 0.77 -13.87 10.34
N GLY A 214 1.33 -13.26 11.37
CA GLY A 214 2.73 -12.85 11.38
C GLY A 214 3.68 -14.01 11.09
N TRP A 215 3.53 -15.14 11.78
CA TRP A 215 4.31 -16.35 11.53
C TRP A 215 4.11 -16.90 10.12
N CYS A 216 2.88 -16.89 9.61
CA CYS A 216 2.56 -17.26 8.23
C CYS A 216 3.21 -16.31 7.21
N LEU A 217 3.34 -15.01 7.50
CA LEU A 217 4.01 -14.03 6.63
C LEU A 217 5.51 -14.32 6.44
N ILE A 218 6.16 -14.87 7.45
CA ILE A 218 7.58 -15.29 7.40
C ILE A 218 7.76 -16.80 7.13
N LYS A 219 6.70 -17.48 6.69
CA LYS A 219 6.67 -18.90 6.30
C LYS A 219 6.98 -19.89 7.44
N ARG A 220 6.79 -19.50 8.70
CA ARG A 220 6.96 -20.36 9.87
C ARG A 220 5.60 -20.90 10.34
N THR A 221 5.00 -21.78 9.55
CA THR A 221 3.66 -22.34 9.80
C THR A 221 3.56 -23.18 11.07
N ASN A 222 4.65 -23.84 11.49
CA ASN A 222 4.73 -24.53 12.77
C ASN A 222 4.50 -23.61 13.97
N MET A 223 5.13 -22.42 13.98
CA MET A 223 4.96 -21.42 15.04
C MET A 223 3.54 -20.83 15.04
N ALA A 224 2.92 -20.69 13.86
CA ALA A 224 1.54 -20.28 13.75
C ALA A 224 0.61 -21.33 14.38
N LEU A 225 0.85 -22.62 14.12
CA LEU A 225 0.09 -23.71 14.74
C LEU A 225 0.24 -23.75 16.27
N GLU A 226 1.45 -23.53 16.79
CA GLU A 226 1.67 -23.44 18.24
C GLU A 226 0.91 -22.27 18.86
N THR A 227 0.90 -21.12 18.18
CA THR A 227 0.10 -19.96 18.60
C THR A 227 -1.39 -20.28 18.67
N LEU A 228 -1.92 -21.03 17.70
CA LEU A 228 -3.32 -21.45 17.70
C LEU A 228 -3.63 -22.53 18.73
N LYS A 229 -2.67 -23.43 19.03
CA LYS A 229 -2.82 -24.38 20.14
C LYS A 229 -2.97 -23.66 21.46
N GLU A 230 -2.10 -22.70 21.73
CA GLU A 230 -2.16 -21.88 22.93
C GLU A 230 -3.50 -21.11 23.02
N MET A 231 -3.99 -20.58 21.90
CA MET A 231 -5.29 -19.91 21.83
C MET A 231 -6.42 -20.82 22.35
N VAL A 232 -6.43 -22.08 21.90
CA VAL A 232 -7.43 -23.08 22.28
C VAL A 232 -7.30 -23.51 23.74
N GLU A 233 -6.07 -23.72 24.21
CA GLU A 233 -5.78 -24.06 25.62
C GLU A 233 -6.27 -22.96 26.59
N LYS A 234 -6.36 -21.72 26.09
CA LYS A 234 -6.96 -20.59 26.83
C LYS A 234 -8.48 -20.46 26.69
N GLY A 235 -9.13 -21.43 26.07
CA GLY A 235 -10.58 -21.45 25.89
C GLY A 235 -11.10 -20.56 24.77
N LEU A 236 -10.22 -20.00 23.92
CA LEU A 236 -10.63 -19.20 22.76
C LEU A 236 -10.90 -20.11 21.56
N THR A 237 -12.04 -19.95 20.92
CA THR A 237 -12.43 -20.77 19.76
C THR A 237 -11.93 -20.14 18.44
N PRO A 238 -11.16 -20.89 17.62
CA PRO A 238 -10.81 -20.46 16.27
C PRO A 238 -12.05 -20.24 15.40
N ASN A 239 -12.01 -19.20 14.59
CA ASN A 239 -13.06 -18.88 13.64
C ASN A 239 -12.60 -19.07 12.19
N LEU A 240 -13.48 -18.84 11.21
CA LEU A 240 -13.17 -18.99 9.79
C LEU A 240 -11.93 -18.13 9.37
N THR A 241 -11.80 -16.93 9.94
CA THR A 241 -10.62 -16.07 9.70
C THR A 241 -9.33 -16.76 10.16
N THR A 242 -9.36 -17.45 11.32
CA THR A 242 -8.23 -18.23 11.83
C THR A 242 -7.83 -19.35 10.84
N TYR A 243 -8.81 -20.08 10.31
CA TYR A 243 -8.56 -21.12 9.32
C TYR A 243 -8.02 -20.56 8.00
N ASN A 244 -8.57 -19.43 7.53
CA ASN A 244 -8.09 -18.75 6.33
C ASN A 244 -6.65 -18.23 6.47
N ILE A 245 -6.24 -17.80 7.66
CA ILE A 245 -4.84 -17.43 7.95
C ILE A 245 -3.93 -18.63 7.78
N MET A 246 -4.31 -19.79 8.30
CA MET A 246 -3.52 -21.03 8.17
C MET A 246 -3.43 -21.51 6.72
N LEU A 247 -4.54 -21.51 5.97
CA LEU A 247 -4.54 -21.81 4.54
C LEU A 247 -3.58 -20.92 3.76
N LYS A 248 -3.70 -19.60 3.95
CA LYS A 248 -2.76 -18.63 3.34
C LYS A 248 -1.31 -18.89 3.74
N GLY A 249 -1.09 -19.30 5.00
CA GLY A 249 0.21 -19.63 5.54
C GLY A 249 0.84 -20.83 4.84
N TYR A 250 0.10 -21.94 4.72
CA TYR A 250 0.56 -23.16 4.04
C TYR A 250 0.93 -22.89 2.59
N PHE A 251 0.02 -22.27 1.82
CA PHE A 251 0.29 -21.95 0.41
C PHE A 251 1.46 -20.99 0.23
N ARG A 252 1.58 -19.97 1.09
CA ARG A 252 2.73 -19.03 1.06
C ARG A 252 4.05 -19.70 1.41
N ALA A 253 4.03 -20.68 2.30
CA ALA A 253 5.22 -21.48 2.67
C ALA A 253 5.62 -22.50 1.60
N GLY A 254 4.78 -22.72 0.58
CA GLY A 254 4.98 -23.77 -0.43
C GLY A 254 4.54 -25.16 0.06
N GLN A 255 3.85 -25.25 1.18
CA GLN A 255 3.31 -26.49 1.75
C GLN A 255 1.94 -26.80 1.14
N ILE A 256 1.94 -27.15 -0.15
CA ILE A 256 0.72 -27.23 -0.97
C ILE A 256 -0.18 -28.37 -0.52
N GLU A 257 0.40 -29.55 -0.29
CA GLU A 257 -0.37 -30.73 0.10
C GLU A 257 -0.93 -30.59 1.53
N GLU A 258 -0.21 -29.93 2.43
CA GLU A 258 -0.71 -29.61 3.77
C GLU A 258 -1.86 -28.63 3.71
N GLY A 259 -1.74 -27.59 2.89
CA GLY A 259 -2.83 -26.63 2.65
C GLY A 259 -4.05 -27.29 2.03
N TRP A 260 -3.85 -28.18 1.06
CA TRP A 260 -4.92 -28.95 0.44
C TRP A 260 -5.62 -29.88 1.43
N LYS A 261 -4.86 -30.67 2.20
CA LYS A 261 -5.40 -31.54 3.26
C LYS A 261 -6.17 -30.74 4.29
N PHE A 262 -5.68 -29.57 4.66
CA PHE A 262 -6.33 -28.68 5.62
C PHE A 262 -7.69 -28.19 5.07
N PHE A 263 -7.75 -27.78 3.81
CA PHE A 263 -9.00 -27.40 3.15
C PHE A 263 -10.02 -28.54 3.10
N LEU A 264 -9.59 -29.75 2.71
CA LEU A 264 -10.47 -30.91 2.71
C LEU A 264 -11.00 -31.27 4.11
N GLU A 265 -10.18 -31.10 5.15
CA GLU A 265 -10.62 -31.33 6.53
C GLU A 265 -11.65 -30.27 6.99
N MET A 266 -11.49 -29.00 6.57
CA MET A 266 -12.51 -27.97 6.81
C MET A 266 -13.85 -28.36 6.17
N LYS A 267 -13.84 -28.89 4.94
CA LYS A 267 -15.05 -29.39 4.27
C LYS A 267 -15.66 -30.57 4.99
N LYS A 268 -14.86 -31.57 5.36
CA LYS A 268 -15.31 -32.76 6.09
C LYS A 268 -16.01 -32.40 7.41
N ARG A 269 -15.54 -31.34 8.07
CA ARG A 269 -16.14 -30.85 9.33
C ARG A 269 -17.32 -29.92 9.12
N LYS A 270 -17.81 -29.76 7.89
CA LYS A 270 -18.93 -28.89 7.55
C LYS A 270 -18.70 -27.43 8.03
N CYS A 271 -17.45 -26.96 8.05
CA CYS A 271 -17.19 -25.53 8.26
C CYS A 271 -17.90 -24.74 7.15
N GLU A 272 -18.53 -23.62 7.49
CA GLU A 272 -19.11 -22.73 6.48
C GLU A 272 -17.96 -22.10 5.68
N ILE A 273 -17.70 -22.66 4.48
CA ILE A 273 -16.64 -22.19 3.60
C ILE A 273 -17.16 -21.02 2.78
N ASP A 274 -16.50 -19.87 2.95
CA ASP A 274 -16.87 -18.62 2.29
C ASP A 274 -16.08 -18.36 0.99
N VAL A 275 -16.46 -17.28 0.30
CA VAL A 275 -15.78 -16.78 -0.92
C VAL A 275 -14.27 -16.55 -0.67
N VAL A 276 -13.88 -16.09 0.53
CA VAL A 276 -12.48 -15.80 0.87
C VAL A 276 -11.66 -17.07 0.97
N THR A 277 -12.24 -18.14 1.55
CA THR A 277 -11.61 -19.47 1.65
C THR A 277 -11.38 -20.06 0.26
N TYR A 278 -12.43 -20.10 -0.59
CA TYR A 278 -12.30 -20.59 -1.97
C TYR A 278 -11.28 -19.79 -2.77
N THR A 279 -11.34 -18.44 -2.71
CA THR A 279 -10.38 -17.56 -3.38
C THR A 279 -8.94 -17.83 -2.92
N THR A 280 -8.75 -18.10 -1.61
CA THR A 280 -7.43 -18.41 -1.05
C THR A 280 -6.89 -19.73 -1.59
N VAL A 281 -7.73 -20.75 -1.70
CA VAL A 281 -7.33 -22.06 -2.23
C VAL A 281 -7.04 -21.99 -3.74
N VAL A 282 -7.93 -21.35 -4.52
CA VAL A 282 -7.73 -21.14 -5.97
C VAL A 282 -6.42 -20.41 -6.23
N HIS A 283 -6.16 -19.31 -5.51
CA HIS A 283 -4.91 -18.55 -5.64
C HIS A 283 -3.70 -19.38 -5.20
N GLY A 284 -3.80 -20.09 -4.07
CA GLY A 284 -2.69 -20.87 -3.52
C GLY A 284 -2.26 -22.01 -4.43
N LEU A 285 -3.23 -22.81 -4.91
CA LEU A 285 -2.99 -23.88 -5.88
C LEU A 285 -2.44 -23.35 -7.18
N GLY A 286 -2.96 -22.21 -7.64
CA GLY A 286 -2.51 -21.60 -8.86
C GLY A 286 -1.06 -21.08 -8.79
N VAL A 287 -0.68 -20.42 -7.69
CA VAL A 287 0.72 -19.99 -7.50
C VAL A 287 1.67 -21.18 -7.48
N ALA A 288 1.21 -22.31 -6.94
CA ALA A 288 1.95 -23.58 -6.93
C ALA A 288 2.05 -24.25 -8.33
N GLY A 289 1.24 -23.81 -9.29
CA GLY A 289 1.21 -24.40 -10.63
C GLY A 289 0.16 -25.48 -10.83
N GLU A 290 -0.65 -25.74 -9.83
CA GLU A 290 -1.72 -26.74 -9.85
C GLU A 290 -3.00 -26.19 -10.52
N ILE A 291 -2.88 -25.71 -11.80
CA ILE A 291 -3.97 -25.03 -12.51
C ILE A 291 -5.25 -25.89 -12.57
N LYS A 292 -5.09 -27.18 -12.87
CA LYS A 292 -6.24 -28.10 -13.00
C LYS A 292 -7.00 -28.21 -11.67
N ARG A 293 -6.28 -28.28 -10.54
CA ARG A 293 -6.90 -28.29 -9.21
C ARG A 293 -7.55 -26.93 -8.89
N ALA A 294 -6.87 -25.80 -9.20
CA ALA A 294 -7.41 -24.46 -8.99
C ALA A 294 -8.73 -24.26 -9.76
N ARG A 295 -8.80 -24.66 -11.02
CA ARG A 295 -10.04 -24.60 -11.83
C ARG A 295 -11.14 -25.49 -11.26
N LYS A 296 -10.82 -26.72 -10.85
CA LYS A 296 -11.80 -27.62 -10.20
C LYS A 296 -12.40 -27.01 -8.94
N VAL A 297 -11.58 -26.36 -8.12
CA VAL A 297 -12.03 -25.67 -6.89
C VAL A 297 -12.93 -24.48 -7.22
N PHE A 298 -12.61 -23.72 -8.28
CA PHE A 298 -13.45 -22.64 -8.75
C PHE A 298 -14.82 -23.15 -9.24
N ASP A 299 -14.82 -24.23 -10.04
CA ASP A 299 -16.06 -24.83 -10.55
C ASP A 299 -16.89 -25.47 -9.42
N GLU A 300 -16.22 -26.03 -8.41
CA GLU A 300 -16.85 -26.56 -7.19
C GLU A 300 -17.54 -25.47 -6.38
N MET A 301 -16.86 -24.32 -6.18
CA MET A 301 -17.41 -23.14 -5.53
C MET A 301 -18.74 -22.72 -6.16
N VAL A 302 -18.79 -22.65 -7.48
CA VAL A 302 -20.00 -22.28 -8.24
C VAL A 302 -21.11 -23.33 -8.06
N ARG A 303 -20.76 -24.62 -8.09
CA ARG A 303 -21.72 -25.74 -7.91
C ARG A 303 -22.31 -25.79 -6.49
N GLU A 304 -21.54 -25.40 -5.49
CA GLU A 304 -22.01 -25.32 -4.09
C GLU A 304 -22.83 -24.04 -3.81
N GLY A 305 -23.08 -23.21 -4.84
CA GLY A 305 -23.89 -22.00 -4.71
C GLY A 305 -23.13 -20.80 -4.10
N VAL A 306 -21.81 -20.92 -3.91
CA VAL A 306 -20.99 -19.82 -3.43
C VAL A 306 -20.59 -18.95 -4.62
N LEU A 307 -21.18 -17.76 -4.73
CA LEU A 307 -20.92 -16.85 -5.86
C LEU A 307 -19.47 -16.36 -5.84
N PRO A 308 -18.71 -16.51 -6.95
CA PRO A 308 -17.39 -15.94 -7.07
C PRO A 308 -17.40 -14.42 -6.89
N SER A 309 -16.31 -13.85 -6.41
CA SER A 309 -16.08 -12.40 -6.39
C SER A 309 -15.16 -12.00 -7.54
N VAL A 310 -15.07 -10.68 -7.82
CA VAL A 310 -14.05 -10.13 -8.73
C VAL A 310 -12.63 -10.59 -8.31
N ALA A 311 -12.37 -10.68 -7.00
CA ALA A 311 -11.09 -11.17 -6.49
C ALA A 311 -10.85 -12.66 -6.82
N THR A 312 -11.90 -13.48 -6.86
CA THR A 312 -11.80 -14.90 -7.24
C THR A 312 -11.46 -15.06 -8.71
N TYR A 313 -12.12 -14.30 -9.59
CA TYR A 313 -11.78 -14.24 -11.01
C TYR A 313 -10.34 -13.75 -11.22
N ASN A 314 -9.95 -12.66 -10.55
CA ASN A 314 -8.59 -12.13 -10.61
C ASN A 314 -7.53 -13.16 -10.17
N ALA A 315 -7.82 -13.95 -9.15
CA ALA A 315 -6.93 -15.02 -8.72
C ALA A 315 -6.75 -16.09 -9.80
N LEU A 316 -7.82 -16.53 -10.45
CA LEU A 316 -7.76 -17.52 -11.52
C LEU A 316 -7.07 -16.98 -12.78
N ILE A 317 -7.42 -15.75 -13.21
CA ILE A 317 -6.78 -15.07 -14.34
C ILE A 317 -5.27 -14.91 -14.08
N GLN A 318 -4.88 -14.46 -12.89
CA GLN A 318 -3.47 -14.28 -12.53
C GLN A 318 -2.67 -15.60 -12.61
N VAL A 319 -3.29 -16.68 -12.19
CA VAL A 319 -2.68 -18.02 -12.26
C VAL A 319 -2.43 -18.45 -13.69
N LEU A 320 -3.44 -18.30 -14.54
CA LEU A 320 -3.35 -18.63 -15.96
C LEU A 320 -2.29 -17.80 -16.68
N CYS A 321 -2.24 -16.48 -16.42
CA CYS A 321 -1.21 -15.60 -16.99
C CYS A 321 0.22 -15.99 -16.54
N LYS A 322 0.42 -16.40 -15.29
CA LYS A 322 1.75 -16.81 -14.80
C LYS A 322 2.26 -18.12 -15.40
N LYS A 323 1.38 -18.96 -15.89
CA LYS A 323 1.71 -20.26 -16.50
C LYS A 323 1.65 -20.23 -18.01
N ASP A 324 1.81 -19.07 -18.58
CA ASP A 324 1.84 -18.86 -20.03
C ASP A 324 0.55 -19.22 -20.76
N CYS A 325 -0.56 -19.40 -20.04
CA CYS A 325 -1.87 -19.72 -20.58
C CYS A 325 -2.72 -18.45 -20.75
N VAL A 326 -2.18 -17.42 -21.41
CA VAL A 326 -2.83 -16.10 -21.51
C VAL A 326 -4.19 -16.19 -22.23
N GLU A 327 -4.30 -17.01 -23.25
CA GLU A 327 -5.57 -17.21 -23.99
C GLU A 327 -6.67 -17.75 -23.04
N ASN A 328 -6.33 -18.73 -22.20
CA ASN A 328 -7.27 -19.23 -21.21
C ASN A 328 -7.62 -18.17 -20.14
N ALA A 329 -6.68 -17.28 -19.81
CA ALA A 329 -6.94 -16.15 -18.93
C ALA A 329 -7.93 -15.16 -19.54
N ILE A 330 -7.82 -14.89 -20.83
CA ILE A 330 -8.75 -14.04 -21.59
C ILE A 330 -10.15 -14.70 -21.64
N LEU A 331 -10.24 -16.00 -21.90
CA LEU A 331 -11.52 -16.72 -21.85
C LEU A 331 -12.21 -16.61 -20.47
N VAL A 332 -11.44 -16.67 -19.38
CA VAL A 332 -11.97 -16.47 -18.02
C VAL A 332 -12.40 -15.01 -17.80
N PHE A 333 -11.67 -14.04 -18.35
CA PHE A 333 -12.05 -12.64 -18.32
C PHE A 333 -13.38 -12.41 -19.08
N GLU A 334 -13.55 -13.02 -20.25
CA GLU A 334 -14.80 -12.97 -21.01
C GLU A 334 -15.96 -13.70 -20.30
N GLU A 335 -15.67 -14.84 -19.63
CA GLU A 335 -16.64 -15.55 -18.79
C GLU A 335 -17.14 -14.63 -17.67
N MET A 336 -16.20 -13.87 -17.02
CA MET A 336 -16.51 -12.90 -15.99
C MET A 336 -17.49 -11.83 -16.50
N LEU A 337 -17.24 -11.24 -17.68
CA LEU A 337 -18.11 -10.24 -18.31
C LEU A 337 -19.49 -10.82 -18.64
N ARG A 338 -19.55 -12.00 -19.27
CA ARG A 338 -20.82 -12.67 -19.62
C ARG A 338 -21.70 -12.98 -18.41
N LYS A 339 -21.09 -13.19 -17.25
CA LYS A 339 -21.80 -13.42 -15.97
C LYS A 339 -22.16 -12.12 -15.26
N GLY A 340 -21.93 -10.95 -15.87
CA GLY A 340 -22.29 -9.65 -15.33
C GLY A 340 -21.35 -9.09 -14.25
N TYR A 341 -20.14 -9.67 -14.08
CA TYR A 341 -19.15 -9.11 -13.18
C TYR A 341 -18.39 -7.99 -13.86
N VAL A 342 -18.30 -6.82 -13.22
CA VAL A 342 -17.55 -5.66 -13.73
C VAL A 342 -16.05 -5.81 -13.36
N PRO A 343 -15.15 -5.86 -14.36
CA PRO A 343 -13.72 -5.87 -14.11
C PRO A 343 -13.26 -4.57 -13.44
N ASN A 344 -12.28 -4.66 -12.58
CA ASN A 344 -11.63 -3.48 -12.00
C ASN A 344 -10.21 -3.30 -12.55
N SER A 345 -9.55 -2.19 -12.19
CA SER A 345 -8.17 -1.91 -12.64
C SER A 345 -7.20 -3.07 -12.36
N THR A 346 -7.43 -3.85 -11.27
CA THR A 346 -6.61 -5.03 -10.96
C THR A 346 -6.82 -6.15 -11.98
N THR A 347 -8.07 -6.39 -12.41
CA THR A 347 -8.42 -7.39 -13.43
C THR A 347 -7.68 -7.11 -14.73
N TYR A 348 -7.81 -5.89 -15.24
CA TYR A 348 -7.13 -5.44 -16.44
C TYR A 348 -5.61 -5.54 -16.30
N ASN A 349 -5.04 -5.04 -15.21
CA ASN A 349 -3.60 -5.07 -14.96
C ASN A 349 -3.02 -6.47 -14.92
N VAL A 350 -3.79 -7.47 -14.50
CA VAL A 350 -3.35 -8.87 -14.51
C VAL A 350 -3.29 -9.41 -15.93
N VAL A 351 -4.30 -9.15 -16.78
CA VAL A 351 -4.32 -9.57 -18.18
C VAL A 351 -3.23 -8.86 -18.98
N ILE A 352 -3.14 -7.52 -18.86
CA ILE A 352 -2.10 -6.70 -19.52
C ILE A 352 -0.70 -7.23 -19.18
N ARG A 353 -0.44 -7.52 -17.90
CA ARG A 353 0.84 -8.11 -17.49
C ARG A 353 1.09 -9.46 -18.12
N GLY A 354 0.07 -10.31 -18.23
CA GLY A 354 0.16 -11.62 -18.90
C GLY A 354 0.50 -11.49 -20.37
N LEU A 355 -0.14 -10.55 -21.10
CA LEU A 355 0.14 -10.24 -22.49
C LEU A 355 1.56 -9.71 -22.68
N CYS A 356 1.98 -8.77 -21.83
CA CYS A 356 3.34 -8.26 -21.84
C CYS A 356 4.38 -9.38 -21.65
N HIS A 357 4.16 -10.31 -20.71
CA HIS A 357 5.06 -11.47 -20.52
C HIS A 357 5.16 -12.39 -21.75
N LYS A 358 4.14 -12.39 -22.60
CA LYS A 358 4.11 -13.10 -23.87
C LYS A 358 4.59 -12.25 -25.04
N GLU A 359 5.15 -11.09 -24.77
CA GLU A 359 5.63 -10.13 -25.80
C GLU A 359 4.51 -9.66 -26.76
N GLN A 360 3.24 -9.86 -26.38
CA GLN A 360 2.06 -9.43 -27.14
C GLN A 360 1.71 -7.97 -26.81
N MET A 361 2.63 -7.05 -27.08
CA MET A 361 2.52 -5.66 -26.65
C MET A 361 1.35 -4.91 -27.30
N ASP A 362 1.03 -5.20 -28.56
CA ASP A 362 -0.09 -4.56 -29.26
C ASP A 362 -1.42 -4.91 -28.59
N ARG A 363 -1.62 -6.19 -28.25
CA ARG A 363 -2.80 -6.62 -27.50
C ARG A 363 -2.84 -6.06 -26.06
N ALA A 364 -1.69 -5.88 -25.44
CA ALA A 364 -1.62 -5.25 -24.12
C ALA A 364 -2.08 -3.78 -24.18
N ILE A 365 -1.74 -3.06 -25.27
CA ILE A 365 -2.21 -1.69 -25.51
C ILE A 365 -3.71 -1.68 -25.80
N GLU A 366 -4.22 -2.61 -26.63
CA GLU A 366 -5.66 -2.76 -26.88
C GLU A 366 -6.45 -2.97 -25.56
N PHE A 367 -5.96 -3.82 -24.66
CA PHE A 367 -6.57 -4.00 -23.33
C PHE A 367 -6.48 -2.75 -22.46
N MET A 368 -5.42 -1.94 -22.61
CA MET A 368 -5.30 -0.66 -21.93
C MET A 368 -6.27 0.39 -22.49
N ASP A 369 -6.57 0.37 -23.79
CA ASP A 369 -7.57 1.23 -24.39
C ASP A 369 -9.00 0.78 -24.04
N LYS A 370 -9.27 -0.53 -24.09
CA LYS A 370 -10.54 -1.10 -23.61
C LYS A 370 -10.85 -0.73 -22.13
N MET A 371 -9.81 -0.61 -21.31
CA MET A 371 -9.95 -0.19 -19.93
C MET A 371 -10.51 1.25 -19.80
N ARG A 372 -10.27 2.12 -20.81
CA ARG A 372 -10.86 3.47 -20.86
C ARG A 372 -12.34 3.41 -21.22
N ASP A 373 -12.70 2.54 -22.17
CA ASP A 373 -14.09 2.39 -22.64
C ASP A 373 -14.99 1.83 -21.52
N ASP A 374 -14.45 0.96 -20.67
CA ASP A 374 -15.16 0.35 -19.53
C ASP A 374 -15.16 1.25 -18.26
N GLU A 375 -14.96 2.57 -18.38
CA GLU A 375 -14.95 3.57 -17.29
C GLU A 375 -13.93 3.27 -16.15
N CYS A 376 -13.04 2.31 -16.35
CA CYS A 376 -12.08 1.87 -15.36
C CYS A 376 -10.72 2.58 -15.48
N GLY A 377 -10.48 3.34 -16.50
CA GLY A 377 -9.31 4.14 -16.84
C GLY A 377 -7.92 3.59 -16.45
N PRO A 378 -6.89 3.65 -17.30
CA PRO A 378 -5.54 3.24 -16.94
C PRO A 378 -5.01 4.07 -15.77
N ASN A 379 -4.53 3.42 -14.72
CA ASN A 379 -3.92 4.06 -13.57
C ASN A 379 -2.38 3.99 -13.63
N VAL A 380 -1.71 4.63 -12.65
CA VAL A 380 -0.23 4.63 -12.55
C VAL A 380 0.36 3.23 -12.63
N GLN A 381 -0.32 2.23 -12.05
CA GLN A 381 0.15 0.85 -12.08
C GLN A 381 0.05 0.24 -13.48
N THR A 382 -1.01 0.55 -14.23
CA THR A 382 -1.19 0.13 -15.62
C THR A 382 -0.06 0.66 -16.50
N TYR A 383 0.17 1.98 -16.46
CA TYR A 383 1.28 2.61 -17.18
C TYR A 383 2.63 2.00 -16.79
N ASN A 384 2.90 1.82 -15.51
CA ASN A 384 4.17 1.25 -15.03
C ASN A 384 4.40 -0.19 -15.49
N ILE A 385 3.34 -1.00 -15.67
CA ILE A 385 3.45 -2.35 -16.23
C ILE A 385 3.95 -2.25 -17.67
N VAL A 386 3.27 -1.50 -18.53
CA VAL A 386 3.57 -1.42 -19.95
C VAL A 386 4.91 -0.73 -20.22
N ILE A 387 5.19 0.41 -19.53
CA ILE A 387 6.49 1.10 -19.59
C ILE A 387 7.64 0.16 -19.24
N ARG A 388 7.50 -0.62 -18.16
CA ARG A 388 8.53 -1.58 -17.73
C ARG A 388 8.84 -2.59 -18.82
N TYR A 389 7.81 -3.17 -19.45
CA TYR A 389 8.02 -4.18 -20.49
C TYR A 389 8.63 -3.61 -21.78
N PHE A 390 8.26 -2.39 -22.17
CA PHE A 390 8.97 -1.70 -23.26
C PHE A 390 10.43 -1.45 -22.91
N CYS A 391 10.71 -1.03 -21.67
CA CYS A 391 12.07 -0.84 -21.20
C CYS A 391 12.88 -2.15 -21.16
N ASP A 392 12.26 -3.24 -20.68
CA ASP A 392 12.91 -4.57 -20.60
C ASP A 392 13.15 -5.15 -21.99
N ALA A 393 12.29 -4.85 -22.98
CA ALA A 393 12.46 -5.19 -24.41
C ALA A 393 13.49 -4.30 -25.12
N GLY A 394 14.03 -3.26 -24.46
CA GLY A 394 14.97 -2.31 -25.07
C GLY A 394 14.31 -1.19 -25.88
N GLU A 395 12.98 -1.15 -25.95
CA GLU A 395 12.18 -0.12 -26.65
C GLU A 395 11.92 1.09 -25.76
N ILE A 396 12.99 1.71 -25.26
CA ILE A 396 12.91 2.80 -24.27
C ILE A 396 12.13 4.01 -24.81
N GLU A 397 12.22 4.26 -26.11
CA GLU A 397 11.52 5.34 -26.80
C GLU A 397 10.00 5.23 -26.64
N LYS A 398 9.43 4.04 -26.87
CA LYS A 398 8.00 3.77 -26.65
C LYS A 398 7.63 3.91 -25.16
N GLY A 399 8.52 3.50 -24.26
CA GLY A 399 8.36 3.72 -22.83
C GLY A 399 8.29 5.21 -22.46
N LEU A 400 9.11 6.06 -23.11
CA LEU A 400 9.10 7.51 -22.93
C LEU A 400 7.84 8.16 -23.51
N GLU A 401 7.36 7.70 -24.65
CA GLU A 401 6.09 8.17 -25.24
C GLU A 401 4.91 7.92 -24.29
N LEU A 402 4.84 6.72 -23.69
CA LEU A 402 3.82 6.40 -22.69
C LEU A 402 3.97 7.25 -21.41
N PHE A 403 5.20 7.52 -20.99
CA PHE A 403 5.46 8.42 -19.88
C PHE A 403 4.97 9.85 -20.18
N GLN A 404 5.16 10.37 -21.41
CA GLN A 404 4.64 11.65 -21.83
C GLN A 404 3.11 11.66 -21.85
N LYS A 405 2.47 10.63 -22.42
CA LYS A 405 1.01 10.47 -22.41
C LYS A 405 0.46 10.45 -20.98
N MET A 406 1.13 9.75 -20.06
CA MET A 406 0.79 9.71 -18.66
C MET A 406 0.91 11.10 -17.99
N SER A 407 1.98 11.83 -18.30
CA SER A 407 2.27 13.15 -17.71
C SER A 407 1.33 14.25 -18.22
N CYS A 408 0.81 14.14 -19.43
CA CYS A 408 -0.18 15.06 -20.04
C CYS A 408 -1.63 14.73 -19.66
N GLY A 409 -1.89 13.55 -19.10
CA GLY A 409 -3.22 13.10 -18.67
C GLY A 409 -3.44 13.25 -17.17
N ASP A 410 -4.56 12.71 -16.68
CA ASP A 410 -4.94 12.74 -15.25
C ASP A 410 -4.10 11.80 -14.37
N CYS A 411 -3.18 11.05 -14.96
CA CYS A 411 -2.42 10.00 -14.29
C CYS A 411 -0.94 10.39 -14.14
N LEU A 412 -0.62 11.13 -13.08
CA LEU A 412 0.74 11.62 -12.85
C LEU A 412 1.75 10.50 -12.50
N PRO A 413 2.98 10.56 -13.08
CA PRO A 413 4.05 9.63 -12.77
C PRO A 413 4.39 9.59 -11.27
N ASN A 414 4.70 8.42 -10.76
CA ASN A 414 5.14 8.21 -9.37
C ASN A 414 6.65 7.87 -9.32
N LEU A 415 7.16 7.68 -8.10
CA LEU A 415 8.56 7.31 -7.85
C LEU A 415 8.99 6.05 -8.63
N ASP A 416 8.10 5.07 -8.75
CA ASP A 416 8.40 3.82 -9.47
C ASP A 416 8.50 4.04 -10.97
N THR A 417 7.67 4.91 -11.56
CA THR A 417 7.73 5.30 -12.99
C THR A 417 9.10 5.84 -13.35
N TYR A 418 9.61 6.81 -12.56
CA TYR A 418 10.96 7.36 -12.77
C TYR A 418 12.05 6.31 -12.59
N ASN A 419 11.93 5.46 -11.56
CA ASN A 419 12.94 4.42 -11.31
C ASN A 419 12.99 3.36 -12.43
N ILE A 420 11.85 3.04 -13.07
CA ILE A 420 11.80 2.12 -14.21
C ILE A 420 12.58 2.71 -15.39
N LEU A 421 12.25 3.94 -15.80
CA LEU A 421 12.86 4.60 -16.96
C LEU A 421 14.36 4.86 -16.74
N ILE A 422 14.71 5.48 -15.61
CA ILE A 422 16.11 5.73 -15.26
C ILE A 422 16.90 4.42 -15.21
N GLY A 423 16.31 3.36 -14.64
CA GLY A 423 16.94 2.02 -14.56
C GLY A 423 17.23 1.43 -15.94
N ALA A 424 16.27 1.50 -16.85
CA ALA A 424 16.40 0.96 -18.22
C ALA A 424 17.49 1.69 -19.02
N MET A 425 17.59 3.02 -18.90
CA MET A 425 18.61 3.82 -19.54
C MET A 425 20.04 3.44 -19.12
N PHE A 426 20.19 3.04 -17.85
CA PHE A 426 21.49 2.53 -17.36
C PHE A 426 21.82 1.14 -17.89
N VAL A 427 20.85 0.32 -18.23
CA VAL A 427 21.08 -1.01 -18.83
C VAL A 427 21.55 -0.84 -20.26
N ARG A 428 20.91 0.05 -21.05
CA ARG A 428 21.24 0.30 -22.45
C ARG A 428 22.58 1.05 -22.66
N LYS A 429 22.96 1.91 -21.70
CA LYS A 429 24.23 2.66 -21.65
C LYS A 429 24.54 3.55 -22.87
N LYS A 430 23.55 3.99 -23.62
CA LYS A 430 23.76 4.98 -24.68
C LYS A 430 24.04 6.37 -24.08
N PRO A 431 24.97 7.16 -24.64
CA PRO A 431 25.28 8.51 -24.11
C PRO A 431 24.05 9.42 -23.99
N ASP A 432 23.18 9.42 -25.00
CA ASP A 432 21.96 10.23 -25.02
C ASP A 432 20.97 9.81 -23.94
N ASP A 433 20.85 8.51 -23.66
CA ASP A 433 20.00 7.99 -22.61
C ASP A 433 20.41 8.49 -21.24
N LEU A 434 21.72 8.63 -20.99
CA LEU A 434 22.24 9.09 -19.71
C LEU A 434 21.93 10.59 -19.48
N VAL A 435 21.88 11.38 -20.55
CA VAL A 435 21.41 12.76 -20.48
C VAL A 435 19.91 12.81 -20.17
N VAL A 436 19.11 11.96 -20.81
CA VAL A 436 17.66 11.85 -20.55
C VAL A 436 17.42 11.38 -19.11
N ALA A 437 18.18 10.39 -18.63
CA ALA A 437 18.11 9.94 -17.23
C ALA A 437 18.41 11.06 -16.24
N GLY A 438 19.36 11.93 -16.55
CA GLY A 438 19.65 13.14 -15.76
C GLY A 438 18.49 14.13 -15.74
N LYS A 439 17.83 14.38 -16.89
CA LYS A 439 16.63 15.24 -16.97
C LYS A 439 15.48 14.65 -16.15
N LEU A 440 15.21 13.35 -16.27
CA LEU A 440 14.20 12.66 -15.48
C LEU A 440 14.50 12.71 -13.98
N LEU A 441 15.76 12.65 -13.58
CA LEU A 441 16.16 12.77 -12.18
C LEU A 441 15.88 14.18 -11.63
N ILE A 442 16.10 15.22 -12.42
CA ILE A 442 15.77 16.61 -12.04
C ILE A 442 14.24 16.74 -11.90
N GLU A 443 13.48 16.33 -12.91
CA GLU A 443 12.02 16.37 -12.88
C GLU A 443 11.45 15.61 -11.68
N MET A 444 12.01 14.43 -11.38
CA MET A 444 11.65 13.63 -10.22
C MET A 444 11.81 14.40 -8.91
N VAL A 445 12.91 15.15 -8.76
CA VAL A 445 13.17 15.97 -7.56
C VAL A 445 12.26 17.21 -7.54
N ASP A 446 12.06 17.87 -8.66
CA ASP A 446 11.20 19.06 -8.77
C ASP A 446 9.73 18.72 -8.45
N ARG A 447 9.28 17.52 -8.79
CA ARG A 447 7.98 16.95 -8.36
C ARG A 447 7.95 16.51 -6.89
N GLY A 448 9.03 16.70 -6.12
CA GLY A 448 9.10 16.42 -4.69
C GLY A 448 9.42 14.97 -4.32
N PHE A 449 9.79 14.12 -5.27
CA PHE A 449 10.27 12.79 -4.97
C PHE A 449 11.73 12.80 -4.52
N MET A 450 12.07 11.92 -3.58
CA MET A 450 13.44 11.80 -3.05
C MET A 450 14.16 10.59 -3.65
N PRO A 451 15.05 10.79 -4.64
CA PRO A 451 15.84 9.69 -5.21
C PRO A 451 16.73 9.02 -4.17
N ARG A 452 17.02 7.75 -4.38
CA ARG A 452 18.02 7.04 -3.57
C ARG A 452 19.42 7.57 -3.89
N ARG A 453 20.33 7.55 -2.90
CA ARG A 453 21.73 7.94 -3.11
C ARG A 453 22.37 7.17 -4.28
N LEU A 454 22.04 5.89 -4.41
CA LEU A 454 22.52 5.05 -5.50
C LEU A 454 22.08 5.56 -6.88
N THR A 455 20.82 6.07 -7.02
CA THR A 455 20.31 6.66 -8.26
C THR A 455 21.11 7.90 -8.65
N PHE A 456 21.33 8.82 -7.69
CA PHE A 456 22.20 9.99 -7.94
C PHE A 456 23.60 9.57 -8.40
N ASN A 457 24.25 8.65 -7.67
CA ASN A 457 25.60 8.22 -8.01
C ASN A 457 25.68 7.60 -9.40
N ARG A 458 24.71 6.74 -9.77
CA ARG A 458 24.67 6.12 -11.10
C ARG A 458 24.52 7.15 -12.21
N VAL A 459 23.61 8.14 -12.04
CA VAL A 459 23.42 9.21 -13.02
C VAL A 459 24.70 10.03 -13.16
N LEU A 460 25.35 10.38 -12.04
CA LEU A 460 26.60 11.12 -12.03
C LEU A 460 27.73 10.36 -12.73
N ASP A 461 27.94 9.10 -12.37
CA ASP A 461 28.97 8.24 -12.97
C ASP A 461 28.75 8.15 -14.49
N GLY A 462 27.49 7.96 -14.93
CA GLY A 462 27.13 7.89 -16.35
C GLY A 462 27.42 9.23 -17.09
N LEU A 463 27.02 10.36 -16.52
CA LEU A 463 27.26 11.68 -17.14
C LEU A 463 28.74 12.03 -17.23
N LEU A 464 29.54 11.64 -16.23
CA LEU A 464 30.99 11.86 -16.23
C LEU A 464 31.67 10.99 -17.30
N LEU A 465 31.28 9.73 -17.44
CA LEU A 465 31.79 8.81 -18.46
C LEU A 465 31.49 9.28 -19.90
N THR A 466 30.39 10.01 -20.09
CA THR A 466 29.98 10.55 -21.41
C THR A 466 30.45 11.97 -21.66
N GLY A 467 31.33 12.52 -20.81
CA GLY A 467 31.90 13.86 -20.99
C GLY A 467 30.95 15.01 -20.63
N ASN A 468 29.76 14.74 -20.08
CA ASN A 468 28.76 15.77 -19.73
C ASN A 468 29.03 16.40 -18.35
N GLN A 469 30.25 16.91 -18.13
CA GLN A 469 30.71 17.44 -16.85
C GLN A 469 29.84 18.60 -16.33
N GLY A 470 29.42 19.52 -17.23
CA GLY A 470 28.57 20.68 -16.84
C GLY A 470 27.23 20.21 -16.25
N PHE A 471 26.60 19.19 -16.84
CA PHE A 471 25.35 18.64 -16.37
C PHE A 471 25.54 17.85 -15.08
N ALA A 472 26.63 17.08 -14.96
CA ALA A 472 27.00 16.37 -13.73
C ALA A 472 27.16 17.31 -12.53
N LYS A 473 27.76 18.50 -12.72
CA LYS A 473 27.83 19.56 -11.68
C LYS A 473 26.44 20.02 -11.22
N GLY A 474 25.48 20.13 -12.14
CA GLY A 474 24.07 20.42 -11.82
C GLY A 474 23.45 19.39 -10.94
N ILE A 475 23.62 18.11 -11.27
CA ILE A 475 23.11 16.97 -10.47
C ILE A 475 23.77 16.89 -9.08
N LEU A 476 25.07 17.20 -8.95
CA LEU A 476 25.73 17.26 -7.64
C LEU A 476 25.13 18.36 -6.74
N ARG A 477 24.86 19.55 -7.29
CA ARG A 477 24.18 20.63 -6.56
C ARG A 477 22.77 20.17 -6.12
N LEU A 478 22.04 19.49 -6.99
CA LEU A 478 20.73 18.96 -6.69
C LEU A 478 20.79 17.93 -5.56
N GLN A 479 21.77 17.01 -5.59
CA GLN A 479 22.01 16.01 -4.55
C GLN A 479 22.26 16.65 -3.18
N SER A 480 23.08 17.71 -3.14
CA SER A 480 23.37 18.47 -1.91
C SER A 480 22.11 19.17 -1.39
N ARG A 481 21.31 19.79 -2.25
CA ARG A 481 20.02 20.40 -1.88
C ARG A 481 19.02 19.38 -1.29
N CYS A 482 19.09 18.14 -1.72
CA CYS A 482 18.28 17.04 -1.17
C CYS A 482 18.81 16.50 0.17
N GLY A 483 19.81 17.12 0.79
CA GLY A 483 20.41 16.66 2.06
C GLY A 483 21.14 15.32 1.93
N ARG A 484 21.55 14.92 0.72
CA ARG A 484 22.33 13.72 0.45
C ARG A 484 23.80 14.13 0.34
N LEU A 485 24.66 13.61 1.25
CA LEU A 485 26.09 13.82 1.16
C LEU A 485 26.62 13.35 -0.21
N PRO A 486 27.18 14.22 -1.04
CA PRO A 486 27.78 13.85 -2.32
C PRO A 486 29.00 12.94 -2.07
N ARG A 487 29.29 12.04 -3.03
CA ARG A 487 30.63 11.45 -3.11
C ARG A 487 31.64 12.57 -3.35
N GLN A 488 32.83 12.47 -2.73
CA GLN A 488 33.95 13.29 -3.15
C GLN A 488 34.39 12.83 -4.55
N PHE A 489 33.90 13.50 -5.58
CA PHE A 489 34.44 13.36 -6.92
C PHE A 489 35.57 14.38 -7.07
N LYS A 490 36.75 13.94 -7.49
CA LYS A 490 37.74 14.84 -8.08
C LYS A 490 37.21 15.18 -9.50
N LEU A 491 36.57 16.31 -9.64
CA LEU A 491 36.16 16.90 -10.92
C LEU A 491 37.35 17.59 -11.59
#